data_b509cdae52de6f7500039660d824281c
#
_entry.id   b509cdae52de6f7500039660d824281c
#
_cell.length_a   1.000
_cell.length_b   1.000
_cell.length_c   1.000
_cell.angle_alpha   90.00
_cell.angle_beta   90.00
_cell.angle_gamma   90.00
#
_symmetry.space_group_name_H-M   'P 1'
#
loop_
_entity.id
_entity.type
_entity.pdbx_description
1 polymer ?
#
loop_
_entity_poly.entity_id
_entity_poly.type
_entity_poly.pdbx_seq_one_letter_code
_entity_poly.pdbx_strand_id
1 'polypeptide(L)'
;LWQAIGLAVCIAAGLLTGYRATSHWVAKPLLPIFGAIPADGRVVRDRNRLTGGGVTAGIDFGLALVGQLRDREYAEGVQLLAEYAPEPPYDAGTPQRAPANVKAMMEGMFADFNEKAARIAQDVYARHRSG
;
A
#
# COMPACT_ATOMS: atom_id res chain seq x y z
N LEU A 1 9.60 -3.71 5.19
CA LEU A 1 9.66 -2.91 6.43
C LEU A 1 9.59 -1.40 6.14
N TRP A 2 10.44 -0.88 5.27
CA TRP A 2 10.52 0.56 4.94
C TRP A 2 9.24 1.14 4.33
N GLN A 3 8.51 0.40 3.51
CA GLN A 3 7.24 0.86 2.91
C GLN A 3 6.12 0.98 3.95
N ALA A 4 6.08 0.06 4.92
CA ALA A 4 5.15 0.16 6.04
C ALA A 4 5.43 1.41 6.90
N ILE A 5 6.71 1.77 7.08
CA ILE A 5 7.13 2.95 7.82
C ILE A 5 6.74 4.23 7.07
N GLY A 6 7.00 4.32 5.76
CA GLY A 6 6.61 5.48 4.95
C GLY A 6 5.11 5.71 4.94
N LEU A 7 4.32 4.65 4.80
CA LEU A 7 2.87 4.72 4.91
C LEU A 7 2.44 5.16 6.31
N ALA A 8 3.03 4.60 7.36
CA ALA A 8 2.72 4.96 8.74
C ALA A 8 2.99 6.45 9.02
N VAL A 9 4.08 7.02 8.50
CA VAL A 9 4.40 8.45 8.64
C VAL A 9 3.37 9.32 7.91
N CYS A 10 3.04 9.01 6.65
CA CYS A 10 2.03 9.76 5.89
C CYS A 10 0.64 9.70 6.55
N ILE A 11 0.31 8.55 7.13
CA ILE A 11 -0.94 8.32 7.81
C ILE A 11 -0.96 9.07 9.15
N ALA A 12 0.10 8.99 9.94
CA ALA A 12 0.24 9.70 11.22
C ALA A 12 0.15 11.22 11.06
N ALA A 13 0.62 11.75 9.93
CA ALA A 13 0.48 13.16 9.58
C ALA A 13 -0.93 13.56 9.06
N GLY A 14 -1.90 12.65 9.08
CA GLY A 14 -3.27 12.92 8.61
C GLY A 14 -3.43 13.11 7.10
N LEU A 15 -2.38 12.83 6.32
CA LEU A 15 -2.34 13.11 4.87
C LEU A 15 -3.31 12.24 4.05
N LEU A 16 -3.82 11.16 4.61
CA LEU A 16 -4.75 10.22 3.95
C LEU A 16 -6.16 10.25 4.53
N THR A 17 -6.45 11.14 5.49
CA THR A 17 -7.80 11.25 6.08
C THR A 17 -8.84 11.60 5.01
N GLY A 18 -9.87 10.75 4.86
CA GLY A 18 -10.91 10.89 3.85
C GLY A 18 -10.47 10.59 2.41
N TYR A 19 -9.29 10.03 2.22
CA TYR A 19 -8.81 9.58 0.92
C TYR A 19 -8.91 8.05 0.77
N ARG A 20 -9.23 7.60 -0.44
CA ARG A 20 -9.09 6.20 -0.80
C ARG A 20 -7.60 5.88 -0.91
N ALA A 21 -7.18 4.81 -0.25
CA ALA A 21 -5.78 4.42 -0.20
C ALA A 21 -5.62 2.90 -0.21
N THR A 22 -4.49 2.43 -0.72
CA THR A 22 -4.06 1.04 -0.63
C THR A 22 -2.72 0.95 0.09
N SER A 23 -2.42 -0.24 0.57
CA SER A 23 -1.13 -0.60 1.16
C SER A 23 -0.87 -2.09 0.96
N HIS A 24 0.24 -2.58 1.48
CA HIS A 24 0.47 -4.02 1.60
C HIS A 24 -0.73 -4.67 2.32
N TRP A 25 -1.20 -5.82 1.84
CA TRP A 25 -2.42 -6.47 2.33
C TRP A 25 -2.45 -6.69 3.85
N VAL A 26 -1.29 -6.98 4.45
CA VAL A 26 -1.14 -7.13 5.92
C VAL A 26 -1.45 -5.83 6.66
N ALA A 27 -1.04 -4.68 6.14
CA ALA A 27 -1.21 -3.37 6.76
C ALA A 27 -2.50 -2.65 6.35
N LYS A 28 -3.19 -3.14 5.32
CA LYS A 28 -4.43 -2.52 4.82
C LYS A 28 -5.53 -2.37 5.87
N PRO A 29 -5.74 -3.33 6.80
CA PRO A 29 -6.70 -3.17 7.89
C PRO A 29 -6.42 -2.01 8.86
N LEU A 30 -5.20 -1.47 8.85
CA LEU A 30 -4.82 -0.33 9.69
C LEU A 30 -5.25 1.03 9.08
N LEU A 31 -5.52 1.11 7.78
CA LEU A 31 -5.89 2.35 7.10
C LEU A 31 -7.08 3.09 7.74
N PRO A 32 -8.19 2.42 8.14
CA PRO A 32 -9.32 3.09 8.77
C PRO A 32 -9.00 3.76 10.11
N ILE A 33 -8.00 3.27 10.87
CA ILE A 33 -7.60 3.85 12.15
C ILE A 33 -7.20 5.33 11.97
N PHE A 34 -6.68 5.65 10.79
CA PHE A 34 -6.21 6.99 10.42
C PHE A 34 -7.20 7.75 9.52
N GLY A 35 -8.45 7.28 9.44
CA GLY A 35 -9.48 7.92 8.65
C GLY A 35 -9.33 7.75 7.12
N ALA A 36 -8.43 6.90 6.66
CA ALA A 36 -8.33 6.56 5.25
C ALA A 36 -9.36 5.49 4.86
N ILE A 37 -9.80 5.51 3.61
CA ILE A 37 -10.78 4.56 3.05
C ILE A 37 -10.01 3.47 2.30
N PRO A 38 -9.96 2.22 2.79
CA PRO A 38 -9.26 1.14 2.11
C PRO A 38 -9.81 0.91 0.70
N ALA A 39 -8.91 0.77 -0.26
CA ALA A 39 -9.25 0.48 -1.64
C ALA A 39 -8.38 -0.66 -2.19
N ASP A 40 -8.94 -1.45 -3.10
CA ASP A 40 -8.22 -2.49 -3.80
C ASP A 40 -7.48 -1.93 -5.00
N GLY A 41 -6.30 -2.51 -5.28
CA GLY A 41 -5.46 -2.13 -6.40
C GLY A 41 -3.97 -2.14 -6.02
N ARG A 42 -3.12 -2.38 -7.00
CA ARG A 42 -1.67 -2.26 -6.84
C ARG A 42 -1.25 -0.80 -6.70
N VAL A 43 -1.94 0.08 -7.42
CA VAL A 43 -1.80 1.54 -7.32
C VAL A 43 -3.20 2.13 -7.22
N VAL A 44 -3.43 2.96 -6.22
CA VAL A 44 -4.70 3.67 -6.01
C VAL A 44 -4.44 5.16 -6.05
N ARG A 45 -5.14 5.83 -6.97
CA ARG A 45 -5.17 7.29 -7.04
C ARG A 45 -6.49 7.80 -6.49
N ASP A 46 -6.42 8.78 -5.62
CA ASP A 46 -7.55 9.58 -5.19
C ASP A 46 -7.15 11.05 -5.11
N ARG A 47 -7.79 11.87 -5.94
CA ARG A 47 -7.48 13.30 -6.05
C ARG A 47 -5.97 13.53 -6.24
N ASN A 48 -5.29 14.16 -5.30
CA ASN A 48 -3.86 14.46 -5.32
C ASN A 48 -3.00 13.45 -4.50
N ARG A 49 -3.55 12.30 -4.18
CA ARG A 49 -2.84 11.21 -3.49
C ARG A 49 -2.69 10.00 -4.40
N LEU A 50 -1.51 9.40 -4.34
CA LEU A 50 -1.19 8.15 -5.01
C LEU A 50 -0.62 7.21 -3.96
N THR A 51 -1.16 5.99 -3.87
CA THR A 51 -0.70 4.98 -2.91
C THR A 51 -0.46 3.65 -3.62
N GLY A 52 0.52 2.90 -3.13
CA GLY A 52 0.91 1.60 -3.69
C GLY A 52 0.63 0.44 -2.72
N GLY A 53 0.36 -0.73 -3.27
CA GLY A 53 0.08 -1.96 -2.53
C GLY A 53 1.29 -2.57 -1.84
N GLY A 54 1.86 -3.63 -2.38
CA GLY A 54 3.06 -4.28 -1.84
C GLY A 54 4.37 -3.70 -2.38
N VAL A 55 5.48 -4.30 -1.99
CA VAL A 55 6.84 -3.87 -2.40
C VAL A 55 6.98 -3.79 -3.92
N THR A 56 6.55 -4.84 -4.62
CA THR A 56 6.63 -4.91 -6.09
C THR A 56 5.67 -3.95 -6.79
N ALA A 57 4.60 -3.52 -6.13
CA ALA A 57 3.73 -2.46 -6.65
C ALA A 57 4.43 -1.09 -6.73
N GLY A 58 5.64 -0.96 -6.15
CA GLY A 58 6.46 0.23 -6.29
C GLY A 58 6.86 0.54 -7.72
N ILE A 59 7.06 -0.49 -8.56
CA ILE A 59 7.36 -0.30 -9.99
C ILE A 59 6.11 0.21 -10.71
N ASP A 60 4.95 -0.41 -10.50
CA ASP A 60 3.68 0.05 -11.07
C ASP A 60 3.36 1.49 -10.61
N PHE A 61 3.62 1.78 -9.34
CA PHE A 61 3.47 3.13 -8.75
C PHE A 61 4.37 4.14 -9.46
N GLY A 62 5.65 3.81 -9.66
CA GLY A 62 6.61 4.65 -10.36
C GLY A 62 6.17 4.96 -11.79
N LEU A 63 5.75 3.94 -12.54
CA LEU A 63 5.24 4.10 -13.91
C LEU A 63 3.97 4.95 -13.95
N ALA A 64 3.03 4.72 -13.02
CA ALA A 64 1.83 5.54 -12.92
C ALA A 64 2.15 7.00 -12.61
N LEU A 65 3.12 7.25 -11.72
CA LEU A 65 3.58 8.60 -11.39
C LEU A 65 4.25 9.29 -12.59
N VAL A 66 5.12 8.59 -13.31
CA VAL A 66 5.78 9.10 -14.52
C VAL A 66 4.74 9.48 -15.58
N GLY A 67 3.74 8.62 -15.79
CA GLY A 67 2.65 8.91 -16.73
C GLY A 67 1.81 10.12 -16.35
N GLN A 68 1.72 10.46 -15.07
CA GLN A 68 1.04 11.68 -14.60
C GLN A 68 1.90 12.94 -14.71
N LEU A 69 3.19 12.82 -14.46
CA LEU A 69 4.11 13.97 -14.47
C LEU A 69 4.59 14.34 -15.88
N ARG A 70 4.62 13.38 -16.76
CA ARG A 70 5.02 13.56 -18.18
C ARG A 70 3.83 13.25 -19.08
N ASP A 71 3.78 12.05 -19.59
CA ASP A 71 2.71 11.52 -20.42
C ASP A 71 2.80 9.98 -20.50
N ARG A 72 1.84 9.39 -21.18
CA ARG A 72 1.75 7.95 -21.34
C ARG A 72 2.91 7.38 -22.17
N GLU A 73 3.26 8.04 -23.27
CA GLU A 73 4.29 7.57 -24.19
C GLU A 73 5.66 7.49 -23.48
N TYR A 74 5.97 8.51 -22.69
CA TYR A 74 7.19 8.52 -21.88
C TYR A 74 7.18 7.38 -20.83
N ALA A 75 6.06 7.14 -20.17
CA ALA A 75 5.94 6.05 -19.20
C ALA A 75 6.08 4.67 -19.85
N GLU A 76 5.50 4.46 -21.03
CA GLU A 76 5.64 3.24 -21.81
C GLU A 76 7.10 3.04 -22.26
N GLY A 77 7.80 4.11 -22.65
CA GLY A 77 9.23 4.08 -22.95
C GLY A 77 10.09 3.67 -21.73
N VAL A 78 9.77 4.21 -20.56
CA VAL A 78 10.45 3.83 -19.29
C VAL A 78 10.18 2.36 -18.95
N GLN A 79 8.94 1.89 -19.13
CA GLN A 79 8.58 0.50 -18.92
C GLN A 79 9.33 -0.44 -19.84
N LEU A 80 9.42 -0.09 -21.13
CA LEU A 80 10.15 -0.87 -22.12
C LEU A 80 11.67 -0.87 -21.83
N LEU A 81 12.24 0.27 -21.47
CA LEU A 81 13.64 0.37 -21.08
C LEU A 81 13.99 -0.51 -19.88
N ALA A 82 13.07 -0.60 -18.92
CA ALA A 82 13.21 -1.46 -17.75
C ALA A 82 12.90 -2.94 -18.01
N GLU A 83 12.42 -3.28 -19.22
CA GLU A 83 11.92 -4.63 -19.57
C GLU A 83 10.92 -5.16 -18.51
N TYR A 84 10.07 -4.25 -17.99
CA TYR A 84 9.13 -4.60 -16.94
C TYR A 84 7.89 -5.29 -17.50
N ALA A 85 7.98 -6.61 -17.64
CA ALA A 85 6.91 -7.50 -18.06
C ALA A 85 6.78 -8.67 -17.05
N PRO A 86 6.17 -8.46 -15.86
CA PRO A 86 6.22 -9.43 -14.78
C PRO A 86 5.43 -10.71 -15.09
N GLU A 87 6.11 -11.84 -14.97
CA GLU A 87 5.56 -13.19 -15.12
C GLU A 87 5.87 -14.02 -13.86
N PRO A 88 5.13 -13.84 -12.77
CA PRO A 88 5.38 -14.57 -11.54
C PRO A 88 5.12 -16.07 -11.73
N PRO A 89 6.02 -16.95 -11.24
CA PRO A 89 5.91 -18.39 -11.43
C PRO A 89 4.75 -19.04 -10.65
N TYR A 90 4.16 -18.31 -9.71
CA TYR A 90 3.05 -18.79 -8.88
C TYR A 90 1.92 -17.75 -8.86
N ASP A 91 0.66 -18.23 -8.84
CA ASP A 91 -0.52 -17.39 -8.73
C ASP A 91 -0.96 -17.24 -7.26
N ALA A 92 -0.08 -16.74 -6.41
CA ALA A 92 -0.29 -16.57 -4.98
C ALA A 92 0.01 -15.13 -4.52
N GLY A 93 0.04 -14.18 -5.43
CA GLY A 93 0.45 -12.80 -5.17
C GLY A 93 -0.58 -11.93 -4.44
N THR A 94 -1.78 -12.45 -4.17
CA THR A 94 -2.83 -11.75 -3.39
C THR A 94 -3.49 -12.70 -2.40
N PRO A 95 -4.07 -12.18 -1.28
CA PRO A 95 -4.78 -13.03 -0.30
C PRO A 95 -5.94 -13.84 -0.89
N GLN A 96 -6.53 -13.36 -1.99
CA GLN A 96 -7.65 -14.03 -2.68
C GLN A 96 -7.18 -15.18 -3.58
N ARG A 97 -5.94 -15.13 -4.06
CA ARG A 97 -5.35 -16.11 -4.98
C ARG A 97 -4.44 -17.11 -4.28
N ALA A 98 -3.87 -16.71 -3.14
CA ALA A 98 -3.00 -17.58 -2.35
C ALA A 98 -3.77 -18.80 -1.80
N PRO A 99 -3.14 -19.99 -1.75
CA PRO A 99 -3.69 -21.14 -1.04
C PRO A 99 -4.02 -20.80 0.42
N ALA A 100 -5.12 -21.33 0.94
CA ALA A 100 -5.63 -20.99 2.28
C ALA A 100 -4.61 -21.23 3.41
N ASN A 101 -3.85 -22.32 3.32
CA ASN A 101 -2.80 -22.64 4.29
C ASN A 101 -1.63 -21.66 4.23
N VAL A 102 -1.25 -21.21 3.04
CA VAL A 102 -0.18 -20.18 2.86
C VAL A 102 -0.65 -18.85 3.42
N LYS A 103 -1.89 -18.45 3.11
CA LYS A 103 -2.49 -17.23 3.65
C LYS A 103 -2.51 -17.25 5.18
N ALA A 104 -3.04 -18.34 5.79
CA ALA A 104 -3.12 -18.49 7.24
C ALA A 104 -1.74 -18.45 7.92
N MET A 105 -0.73 -19.09 7.33
CA MET A 105 0.64 -19.04 7.81
C MET A 105 1.18 -17.60 7.83
N MET A 106 0.96 -16.84 6.77
CA MET A 106 1.42 -15.46 6.67
C MET A 106 0.65 -14.53 7.63
N GLU A 107 -0.67 -14.71 7.77
CA GLU A 107 -1.48 -13.98 8.75
C GLU A 107 -0.97 -14.21 10.19
N GLY A 108 -0.67 -15.46 10.55
CA GLY A 108 -0.09 -15.80 11.85
C GLY A 108 1.27 -15.15 12.09
N MET A 109 2.13 -15.12 11.08
CA MET A 109 3.45 -14.50 11.16
C MET A 109 3.38 -12.98 11.43
N PHE A 110 2.35 -12.31 10.91
CA PHE A 110 2.18 -10.86 11.06
C PHE A 110 1.21 -10.45 12.18
N ALA A 111 0.61 -11.39 12.90
CA ALA A 111 -0.42 -11.09 13.92
C ALA A 111 0.09 -10.14 15.01
N ASP A 112 1.23 -10.46 15.63
CA ASP A 112 1.85 -9.64 16.68
C ASP A 112 2.28 -8.25 16.16
N PHE A 113 2.80 -8.18 14.93
CA PHE A 113 3.14 -6.92 14.28
C PHE A 113 1.89 -6.05 14.10
N ASN A 114 0.80 -6.61 13.59
CA ASN A 114 -0.45 -5.88 13.35
C ASN A 114 -1.07 -5.38 14.65
N GLU A 115 -1.06 -6.18 15.70
CA GLU A 115 -1.58 -5.77 17.01
C GLU A 115 -0.79 -4.60 17.61
N LYS A 116 0.54 -4.66 17.57
CA LYS A 116 1.42 -3.59 18.03
C LYS A 116 1.25 -2.33 17.18
N ALA A 117 1.21 -2.48 15.86
CA ALA A 117 1.01 -1.38 14.93
C ALA A 117 -0.35 -0.69 15.12
N ALA A 118 -1.41 -1.45 15.36
CA ALA A 118 -2.74 -0.91 15.62
C ALA A 118 -2.78 -0.08 16.92
N ARG A 119 -2.16 -0.56 18.00
CA ARG A 119 -2.05 0.18 19.26
C ARG A 119 -1.31 1.50 19.10
N ILE A 120 -0.13 1.47 18.47
CA ILE A 120 0.65 2.69 18.22
C ILE A 120 -0.12 3.66 17.34
N ALA A 121 -0.81 3.15 16.32
CA ALA A 121 -1.62 3.95 15.41
C ALA A 121 -2.75 4.68 16.14
N GLN A 122 -3.47 3.99 17.02
CA GLN A 122 -4.55 4.57 17.82
C GLN A 122 -4.03 5.67 18.75
N ASP A 123 -2.89 5.44 19.43
CA ASP A 123 -2.28 6.42 20.31
C ASP A 123 -1.84 7.69 19.57
N VAL A 124 -1.21 7.53 18.39
CA VAL A 124 -0.77 8.66 17.57
C VAL A 124 -1.95 9.46 17.05
N TYR A 125 -2.99 8.77 16.55
CA TYR A 125 -4.19 9.43 16.03
C TYR A 125 -4.98 10.17 17.09
N ALA A 126 -5.07 9.62 18.30
CA ALA A 126 -5.72 10.27 19.43
C ALA A 126 -5.02 11.59 19.81
N ARG A 127 -3.69 11.61 19.84
CA ARG A 127 -2.90 12.83 20.11
C ARG A 127 -3.09 13.93 19.07
N HIS A 128 -3.20 13.55 17.78
CA HIS A 128 -3.41 14.51 16.69
C HIS A 128 -4.80 15.16 16.70
N ARG A 129 -5.79 14.53 17.31
CA ARG A 129 -7.15 15.10 17.42
C ARG A 129 -7.32 16.00 18.65
N SER A 130 -6.39 15.97 19.59
CA SER A 130 -6.46 16.69 20.85
C SER A 130 -5.64 18.01 20.84
N GLY A 131 -4.94 18.31 19.79
CA GLY A 131 -4.17 19.53 19.54
C GLY A 131 -4.70 20.30 18.35
#